data_7bbad189c92dcb8f4b8abe28f540bf9f
#
_entry.id   7bbad189c92dcb8f4b8abe28f540bf9f
#
_cell.length_a   1.000
_cell.length_b   1.000
_cell.length_c   1.000
_cell.angle_alpha   90.00
_cell.angle_beta   90.00
_cell.angle_gamma   90.00
#
_symmetry.space_group_name_H-M   'P 1'
#
loop_
_entity.id
_entity.type
_entity.pdbx_description
1 polymer ?
#
loop_
_entity_poly.entity_id
_entity_poly.type
_entity_poly.pdbx_seq_one_letter_code
_entity_poly.pdbx_strand_id
1 'polypeptide(L)'
;MVQLAAQLTGYPPLHSLQRAHEVLDFCGTGQERYRQVETYSTGMRQKLKFAQAIVHSPQMLILDEPTSGLDPEERLAMLKRIKLLGERTDMSVIICTHILKDVQEICDHAVVLVDGTIPVVETVENLQRPRTPSYQVRVTGDSAAFVELARQNNINSSVNAVGVITLESQLGLEESEIWRWAVEAQVGIQSVVPAKVSMEDVFVQIVQGSANGN
;
A
#
# COMPACT_ATOMS: atom_id res chain seq x y z
N MET A 1 0.03 24.24 19.39
CA MET A 1 0.70 24.10 18.06
C MET A 1 -0.33 23.95 16.94
N VAL A 2 -1.24 22.96 16.95
CA VAL A 2 -2.27 22.79 15.88
C VAL A 2 -3.21 24.00 15.80
N GLN A 3 -3.67 24.54 16.93
CA GLN A 3 -4.47 25.76 16.95
C GLN A 3 -3.73 26.94 16.32
N LEU A 4 -2.44 27.11 16.60
CA LEU A 4 -1.62 28.16 16.00
C LEU A 4 -1.53 28.00 14.48
N ALA A 5 -1.35 26.76 13.99
CA ALA A 5 -1.34 26.48 12.56
C ALA A 5 -2.67 26.89 11.90
N ALA A 6 -3.82 26.59 12.54
CA ALA A 6 -5.12 27.03 12.07
C ALA A 6 -5.26 28.57 12.05
N GLN A 7 -4.78 29.25 13.10
CA GLN A 7 -4.84 30.73 13.16
C GLN A 7 -3.97 31.38 12.07
N LEU A 8 -2.78 30.83 11.81
CA LEU A 8 -1.88 31.34 10.76
C LEU A 8 -2.47 31.18 9.35
N THR A 9 -3.43 30.27 9.17
CA THR A 9 -4.15 30.06 7.91
C THR A 9 -5.50 30.82 7.86
N GLY A 10 -5.76 31.69 8.84
CA GLY A 10 -6.92 32.62 8.83
C GLY A 10 -8.13 32.19 9.66
N TYR A 11 -8.07 31.08 10.41
CA TYR A 11 -9.17 30.73 11.31
C TYR A 11 -9.28 31.69 12.49
N PRO A 12 -10.50 32.18 12.83
CA PRO A 12 -10.74 32.95 14.03
C PRO A 12 -10.38 32.16 15.31
N PRO A 13 -9.98 32.81 16.42
CA PRO A 13 -9.48 32.11 17.61
C PRO A 13 -10.40 31.01 18.17
N LEU A 14 -11.71 31.22 18.18
CA LEU A 14 -12.68 30.23 18.66
C LEU A 14 -12.77 29.03 17.70
N HIS A 15 -12.88 29.29 16.42
CA HIS A 15 -12.96 28.25 15.40
C HIS A 15 -11.64 27.48 15.27
N SER A 16 -10.50 28.15 15.44
CA SER A 16 -9.18 27.48 15.41
C SER A 16 -9.01 26.50 16.56
N LEU A 17 -9.56 26.78 17.74
CA LEU A 17 -9.53 25.86 18.87
C LEU A 17 -10.40 24.64 18.61
N GLN A 18 -11.64 24.85 18.17
CA GLN A 18 -12.56 23.76 17.81
C GLN A 18 -11.94 22.87 16.74
N ARG A 19 -11.46 23.48 15.64
CA ARG A 19 -10.84 22.76 14.53
C ARG A 19 -9.59 21.97 14.96
N ALA A 20 -8.78 22.54 15.85
CA ALA A 20 -7.61 21.81 16.39
C ALA A 20 -8.02 20.55 17.16
N HIS A 21 -9.10 20.62 17.96
CA HIS A 21 -9.62 19.43 18.66
C HIS A 21 -10.14 18.38 17.69
N GLU A 22 -10.95 18.76 16.71
CA GLU A 22 -11.48 17.84 15.68
C GLU A 22 -10.36 17.08 14.98
N VAL A 23 -9.33 17.80 14.52
CA VAL A 23 -8.21 17.21 13.81
C VAL A 23 -7.33 16.34 14.71
N LEU A 24 -7.10 16.75 15.95
CA LEU A 24 -6.34 15.93 16.92
C LEU A 24 -7.10 14.65 17.28
N ASP A 25 -8.44 14.69 17.35
CA ASP A 25 -9.26 13.49 17.53
C ASP A 25 -9.19 12.57 16.30
N PHE A 26 -9.28 13.14 15.10
CA PHE A 26 -9.08 12.40 13.86
C PHE A 26 -7.70 11.71 13.79
N CYS A 27 -6.65 12.40 14.25
CA CYS A 27 -5.29 11.85 14.31
C CYS A 27 -5.10 10.81 15.44
N GLY A 28 -6.08 10.64 16.32
CA GLY A 28 -6.01 9.66 17.40
C GLY A 28 -5.00 10.04 18.50
N THR A 29 -4.91 11.34 18.84
CA THR A 29 -3.96 11.78 19.87
C THR A 29 -4.50 11.67 21.30
N GLY A 30 -5.80 11.41 21.48
CA GLY A 30 -6.42 11.17 22.79
C GLY A 30 -6.05 12.19 23.87
N GLN A 31 -5.83 11.72 25.09
CA GLN A 31 -5.40 12.54 26.23
C GLN A 31 -3.93 13.00 26.14
N GLU A 32 -3.14 12.38 25.28
CA GLU A 32 -1.72 12.70 25.08
C GLU A 32 -1.52 14.12 24.55
N ARG A 33 -2.54 14.70 23.89
CA ARG A 33 -2.54 16.09 23.38
C ARG A 33 -2.25 17.16 24.45
N TYR A 34 -2.45 16.86 25.72
CA TYR A 34 -2.23 17.77 26.83
C TYR A 34 -0.83 17.67 27.44
N ARG A 35 -0.01 16.72 26.98
CA ARG A 35 1.37 16.59 27.43
C ARG A 35 2.27 17.60 26.72
N GLN A 36 3.43 17.88 27.33
CA GLN A 36 4.47 18.70 26.69
C GLN A 36 5.06 17.97 25.49
N VAL A 37 5.22 18.66 24.35
CA VAL A 37 5.65 18.09 23.06
C VAL A 37 7.05 17.47 23.15
N GLU A 38 7.91 17.97 24.03
CA GLU A 38 9.24 17.45 24.31
C GLU A 38 9.19 15.99 24.79
N THR A 39 8.10 15.60 25.46
CA THR A 39 7.88 14.24 25.97
C THR A 39 7.21 13.29 24.99
N TYR A 40 6.92 13.76 23.77
CA TYR A 40 6.23 12.96 22.77
C TYR A 40 7.12 11.85 22.20
N SER A 41 6.53 10.65 22.05
CA SER A 41 7.11 9.57 21.25
C SER A 41 7.22 9.97 19.77
N THR A 42 7.93 9.19 18.97
CA THR A 42 8.00 9.39 17.52
C THR A 42 6.61 9.37 16.90
N GLY A 43 5.76 8.40 17.26
CA GLY A 43 4.39 8.29 16.77
C GLY A 43 3.52 9.50 17.14
N MET A 44 3.63 9.98 18.39
CA MET A 44 2.91 11.18 18.82
C MET A 44 3.37 12.43 18.04
N ARG A 45 4.66 12.55 17.74
CA ARG A 45 5.19 13.66 16.92
C ARG A 45 4.70 13.58 15.48
N GLN A 46 4.62 12.38 14.88
CA GLN A 46 4.08 12.19 13.54
C GLN A 46 2.58 12.54 13.50
N LYS A 47 1.79 12.07 14.46
CA LYS A 47 0.36 12.46 14.59
C LYS A 47 0.19 13.98 14.71
N LEU A 48 1.06 14.64 15.48
CA LEU A 48 1.01 16.10 15.64
C LEU A 48 1.35 16.84 14.33
N LYS A 49 2.42 16.42 13.62
CA LYS A 49 2.80 16.98 12.31
C LYS A 49 1.66 16.81 11.30
N PHE A 50 1.08 15.62 11.25
CA PHE A 50 -0.04 15.32 10.38
C PHE A 50 -1.26 16.19 10.71
N ALA A 51 -1.59 16.35 12.00
CA ALA A 51 -2.65 17.24 12.45
C ALA A 51 -2.43 18.71 12.02
N GLN A 52 -1.20 19.21 12.13
CA GLN A 52 -0.84 20.54 11.67
C GLN A 52 -1.00 20.72 10.16
N ALA A 53 -0.66 19.69 9.38
CA ALA A 53 -0.73 19.72 7.93
C ALA A 53 -2.18 19.73 7.40
N ILE A 54 -3.15 19.13 8.13
CA ILE A 54 -4.53 19.00 7.67
C ILE A 54 -5.52 19.97 8.33
N VAL A 55 -5.11 20.73 9.36
CA VAL A 55 -6.01 21.59 10.15
C VAL A 55 -6.71 22.63 9.32
N HIS A 56 -6.08 23.13 8.27
CA HIS A 56 -6.61 24.18 7.37
C HIS A 56 -7.31 23.62 6.14
N SER A 57 -7.58 22.31 6.09
CA SER A 57 -8.25 21.63 4.97
C SER A 57 -7.61 21.93 3.61
N PRO A 58 -6.33 21.63 3.40
CA PRO A 58 -5.63 21.94 2.16
C PRO A 58 -6.20 21.14 0.98
N GLN A 59 -6.12 21.70 -0.23
CA GLN A 59 -6.45 20.98 -1.46
C GLN A 59 -5.38 19.96 -1.85
N MET A 60 -4.13 20.20 -1.46
CA MET A 60 -2.99 19.30 -1.68
C MET A 60 -2.23 19.08 -0.38
N LEU A 61 -1.94 17.83 -0.08
CA LEU A 61 -1.17 17.41 1.08
C LEU A 61 0.08 16.66 0.61
N ILE A 62 1.26 17.13 1.02
CA ILE A 62 2.54 16.46 0.74
C ILE A 62 3.10 15.94 2.04
N LEU A 63 3.35 14.63 2.10
CA LEU A 63 3.84 13.93 3.27
C LEU A 63 5.19 13.29 2.96
N ASP A 64 6.19 13.62 3.74
CA ASP A 64 7.53 13.04 3.65
C ASP A 64 7.72 12.05 4.80
N GLU A 65 7.92 10.77 4.46
CA GLU A 65 8.09 9.65 5.39
C GLU A 65 7.07 9.62 6.54
N PRO A 66 5.75 9.69 6.27
CA PRO A 66 4.74 9.89 7.31
C PRO A 66 4.63 8.72 8.30
N THR A 67 5.11 7.55 7.92
CA THR A 67 5.03 6.31 8.72
C THR A 67 6.38 5.87 9.28
N SER A 68 7.45 6.60 8.98
CA SER A 68 8.79 6.26 9.44
C SER A 68 8.89 6.29 10.96
N GLY A 69 9.45 5.22 11.55
CA GLY A 69 9.65 5.10 13.00
C GLY A 69 8.38 4.84 13.81
N LEU A 70 7.27 4.50 13.15
CA LEU A 70 6.05 4.02 13.79
C LEU A 70 6.11 2.51 14.01
N ASP A 71 5.49 2.03 15.08
CA ASP A 71 5.21 0.61 15.22
C ASP A 71 4.15 0.14 14.19
N PRO A 72 4.00 -1.18 13.98
CA PRO A 72 3.10 -1.70 12.95
C PRO A 72 1.64 -1.25 13.11
N GLU A 73 1.14 -1.13 14.32
CA GLU A 73 -0.24 -0.72 14.59
C GLU A 73 -0.44 0.78 14.31
N GLU A 74 0.46 1.62 14.82
CA GLU A 74 0.44 3.07 14.57
C GLU A 74 0.60 3.39 13.07
N ARG A 75 1.48 2.64 12.37
CA ARG A 75 1.66 2.74 10.92
C ARG A 75 0.37 2.47 10.16
N LEU A 76 -0.28 1.33 10.41
CA LEU A 76 -1.56 1.00 9.77
C LEU A 76 -2.64 2.03 10.07
N ALA A 77 -2.68 2.54 11.30
CA ALA A 77 -3.63 3.57 11.68
C ALA A 77 -3.36 4.90 10.95
N MET A 78 -2.11 5.27 10.74
CA MET A 78 -1.72 6.47 9.97
C MET A 78 -2.10 6.31 8.50
N LEU A 79 -1.76 5.19 7.87
CA LEU A 79 -2.09 4.90 6.47
C LEU A 79 -3.60 4.95 6.21
N LYS A 80 -4.40 4.35 7.10
CA LYS A 80 -5.88 4.41 7.01
C LYS A 80 -6.41 5.84 7.06
N ARG A 81 -5.83 6.70 7.90
CA ARG A 81 -6.23 8.12 7.97
C ARG A 81 -5.87 8.89 6.71
N ILE A 82 -4.65 8.65 6.18
CA ILE A 82 -4.19 9.28 4.93
C ILE A 82 -5.11 8.87 3.77
N LYS A 83 -5.38 7.57 3.63
CA LYS A 83 -6.27 7.03 2.60
C LYS A 83 -7.67 7.63 2.70
N LEU A 84 -8.22 7.72 3.91
CA LEU A 84 -9.53 8.28 4.16
C LEU A 84 -9.65 9.76 3.74
N LEU A 85 -8.59 10.55 3.89
CA LEU A 85 -8.57 11.93 3.41
C LEU A 85 -8.63 11.99 1.88
N GLY A 86 -7.85 11.18 1.17
CA GLY A 86 -7.87 11.12 -0.29
C GLY A 86 -9.21 10.64 -0.86
N GLU A 87 -9.87 9.69 -0.18
CA GLU A 87 -11.15 9.12 -0.65
C GLU A 87 -12.38 9.98 -0.35
N ARG A 88 -12.37 10.73 0.76
CA ARG A 88 -13.57 11.43 1.27
C ARG A 88 -13.55 12.94 1.12
N THR A 89 -12.48 13.49 0.62
CA THR A 89 -12.32 14.93 0.42
C THR A 89 -11.80 15.21 -0.99
N ASP A 90 -11.94 16.45 -1.46
CA ASP A 90 -11.34 16.89 -2.72
C ASP A 90 -9.82 17.14 -2.57
N MET A 91 -9.17 16.44 -1.65
CA MET A 91 -7.76 16.60 -1.33
C MET A 91 -6.90 15.63 -2.13
N SER A 92 -5.94 16.15 -2.88
CA SER A 92 -4.88 15.35 -3.48
C SER A 92 -3.78 15.10 -2.46
N VAL A 93 -3.34 13.83 -2.33
CA VAL A 93 -2.27 13.45 -1.39
C VAL A 93 -1.07 12.92 -2.14
N ILE A 94 0.11 13.49 -1.85
CA ILE A 94 1.41 12.99 -2.32
C ILE A 94 2.18 12.46 -1.12
N ILE A 95 2.69 11.24 -1.23
CA ILE A 95 3.49 10.60 -0.20
C ILE A 95 4.87 10.30 -0.77
N CYS A 96 5.92 10.79 -0.11
CA CYS A 96 7.28 10.39 -0.37
C CYS A 96 7.68 9.34 0.67
N THR A 97 8.03 8.14 0.24
CA THR A 97 8.43 7.06 1.16
C THR A 97 9.34 6.04 0.45
N HIS A 98 10.22 5.41 1.23
CA HIS A 98 10.98 4.25 0.80
C HIS A 98 10.31 2.92 1.20
N ILE A 99 9.17 2.98 1.90
CA ILE A 99 8.44 1.80 2.36
C ILE A 99 7.43 1.38 1.29
N LEU A 100 7.84 0.47 0.41
CA LEU A 100 7.04 0.04 -0.75
C LEU A 100 5.67 -0.56 -0.38
N LYS A 101 5.57 -1.15 0.81
CA LYS A 101 4.30 -1.64 1.35
C LYS A 101 3.28 -0.53 1.62
N ASP A 102 3.74 0.68 1.99
CA ASP A 102 2.83 1.82 2.17
C ASP A 102 2.25 2.26 0.84
N VAL A 103 3.11 2.32 -0.20
CA VAL A 103 2.66 2.63 -1.57
C VAL A 103 1.59 1.64 -2.03
N GLN A 104 1.84 0.35 -1.83
CA GLN A 104 0.91 -0.72 -2.21
C GLN A 104 -0.43 -0.65 -1.47
N GLU A 105 -0.41 -0.21 -0.21
CA GLU A 105 -1.60 -0.20 0.66
C GLU A 105 -2.55 0.95 0.36
N ILE A 106 -2.03 2.14 0.00
CA ILE A 106 -2.85 3.34 -0.03
C ILE A 106 -2.72 4.20 -1.30
N CYS A 107 -1.76 3.94 -2.19
CA CYS A 107 -1.55 4.77 -3.37
C CYS A 107 -2.22 4.18 -4.61
N ASP A 108 -2.82 5.04 -5.44
CA ASP A 108 -3.37 4.66 -6.75
C ASP A 108 -2.27 4.71 -7.83
N HIS A 109 -1.36 5.67 -7.72
CA HIS A 109 -0.26 5.91 -8.65
C HIS A 109 1.07 5.93 -7.93
N ALA A 110 2.12 5.53 -8.61
CA ALA A 110 3.50 5.63 -8.14
C ALA A 110 4.38 6.35 -9.13
N VAL A 111 5.24 7.20 -8.60
CA VAL A 111 6.34 7.86 -9.32
C VAL A 111 7.63 7.33 -8.73
N VAL A 112 8.44 6.65 -9.53
CA VAL A 112 9.72 6.11 -9.08
C VAL A 112 10.83 7.09 -9.43
N LEU A 113 11.61 7.50 -8.43
CA LEU A 113 12.75 8.40 -8.58
C LEU A 113 14.05 7.60 -8.38
N VAL A 114 14.92 7.59 -9.39
CA VAL A 114 16.22 6.91 -9.35
C VAL A 114 17.29 7.89 -9.86
N ASP A 115 18.30 8.17 -9.06
CA ASP A 115 19.43 9.04 -9.40
C ASP A 115 19.01 10.40 -10.01
N GLY A 116 17.96 11.01 -9.46
CA GLY A 116 17.44 12.30 -9.91
C GLY A 116 16.62 12.25 -11.20
N THR A 117 16.35 11.07 -11.74
CA THR A 117 15.49 10.86 -12.91
C THR A 117 14.19 10.16 -12.53
N ILE A 118 13.16 10.29 -13.35
CA ILE A 118 11.86 9.64 -13.16
C ILE A 118 11.68 8.59 -14.27
N PRO A 119 12.16 7.35 -14.09
CA PRO A 119 12.01 6.28 -15.08
C PRO A 119 10.57 5.79 -15.23
N VAL A 120 9.73 5.92 -14.21
CA VAL A 120 8.38 5.37 -14.20
C VAL A 120 7.38 6.32 -13.53
N VAL A 121 6.24 6.51 -14.22
CA VAL A 121 5.00 7.11 -13.67
C VAL A 121 3.86 6.20 -14.10
N GLU A 122 3.25 5.49 -13.17
CA GLU A 122 2.24 4.48 -13.51
C GLU A 122 1.29 4.21 -12.33
N THR A 123 0.16 3.57 -12.59
CA THR A 123 -0.73 3.07 -11.54
C THR A 123 -0.06 1.91 -10.78
N VAL A 124 -0.32 1.82 -9.49
CA VAL A 124 0.18 0.71 -8.65
C VAL A 124 -0.35 -0.63 -9.17
N GLU A 125 -1.60 -0.66 -9.65
CA GLU A 125 -2.21 -1.86 -10.24
C GLU A 125 -1.44 -2.35 -11.47
N ASN A 126 -1.11 -1.46 -12.41
CA ASN A 126 -0.35 -1.81 -13.61
C ASN A 126 1.08 -2.23 -13.29
N LEU A 127 1.73 -1.56 -12.32
CA LEU A 127 3.07 -1.94 -11.86
C LEU A 127 3.12 -3.36 -11.28
N GLN A 128 2.06 -3.76 -10.57
CA GLN A 128 1.96 -5.09 -9.98
C GLN A 128 1.45 -6.17 -10.94
N ARG A 129 1.07 -5.80 -12.16
CA ARG A 129 0.60 -6.76 -13.15
C ARG A 129 1.77 -7.62 -13.62
N PRO A 130 1.69 -8.94 -13.46
CA PRO A 130 2.73 -9.82 -13.94
C PRO A 130 2.83 -9.76 -15.48
N ARG A 131 4.04 -9.90 -16.01
CA ARG A 131 4.31 -9.89 -17.47
C ARG A 131 3.69 -11.09 -18.18
N THR A 132 3.57 -12.20 -17.47
CA THR A 132 2.92 -13.43 -17.96
C THR A 132 1.65 -13.68 -17.17
N PRO A 133 0.55 -14.10 -17.80
CA PRO A 133 -0.67 -14.48 -17.10
C PRO A 133 -0.35 -15.48 -15.99
N SER A 134 -0.65 -15.12 -14.76
CA SER A 134 -0.39 -15.95 -13.59
C SER A 134 -1.49 -15.82 -12.57
N TYR A 135 -1.77 -16.92 -11.86
CA TYR A 135 -2.81 -17.02 -10.86
C TYR A 135 -2.28 -17.55 -9.54
N GLN A 136 -2.83 -17.04 -8.46
CA GLN A 136 -2.67 -17.62 -7.14
C GLN A 136 -3.92 -18.42 -6.81
N VAL A 137 -3.72 -19.72 -6.55
CA VAL A 137 -4.78 -20.67 -6.30
C VAL A 137 -4.60 -21.25 -4.90
N ARG A 138 -5.69 -21.31 -4.16
CA ARG A 138 -5.74 -22.03 -2.90
C ARG A 138 -6.72 -23.18 -3.04
N VAL A 139 -6.26 -24.40 -2.77
CA VAL A 139 -7.06 -25.63 -2.87
C VAL A 139 -7.26 -26.27 -1.50
N THR A 140 -8.30 -27.11 -1.41
CA THR A 140 -8.50 -28.04 -0.28
C THR A 140 -8.23 -29.46 -0.76
N GLY A 141 -7.65 -30.28 0.08
CA GLY A 141 -7.27 -31.65 -0.27
C GLY A 141 -5.81 -31.79 -0.68
N ASP A 142 -5.50 -32.74 -1.56
CA ASP A 142 -4.13 -33.01 -1.98
C ASP A 142 -3.66 -32.00 -3.05
N SER A 143 -2.97 -30.98 -2.60
CA SER A 143 -2.39 -29.96 -3.49
C SER A 143 -1.31 -30.54 -4.43
N ALA A 144 -0.70 -31.67 -4.10
CA ALA A 144 0.37 -32.26 -4.92
C ALA A 144 -0.18 -32.79 -6.25
N ALA A 145 -1.34 -33.45 -6.23
CA ALA A 145 -2.02 -33.93 -7.45
C ALA A 145 -2.39 -32.77 -8.38
N PHE A 146 -2.90 -31.65 -7.82
CA PHE A 146 -3.22 -30.46 -8.58
C PHE A 146 -2.00 -29.81 -9.23
N VAL A 147 -0.90 -29.67 -8.46
CA VAL A 147 0.38 -29.14 -8.94
C VAL A 147 0.97 -30.02 -10.06
N GLU A 148 0.86 -31.33 -9.93
CA GLU A 148 1.37 -32.27 -10.96
C GLU A 148 0.59 -32.15 -12.25
N LEU A 149 -0.75 -32.01 -12.21
CA LEU A 149 -1.57 -31.74 -13.40
C LEU A 149 -1.20 -30.42 -14.07
N ALA A 150 -0.94 -29.37 -13.31
CA ALA A 150 -0.48 -28.10 -13.86
C ALA A 150 0.86 -28.28 -14.60
N ARG A 151 1.81 -29.02 -14.04
CA ARG A 151 3.13 -29.31 -14.67
C ARG A 151 2.99 -30.11 -15.94
N GLN A 152 2.11 -31.12 -15.97
CA GLN A 152 1.84 -31.92 -17.17
C GLN A 152 1.28 -31.08 -18.32
N ASN A 153 0.62 -29.98 -18.01
CA ASN A 153 0.13 -29.00 -18.97
C ASN A 153 1.13 -27.85 -19.26
N ASN A 154 2.41 -28.02 -18.93
CA ASN A 154 3.48 -27.04 -19.12
C ASN A 154 3.27 -25.71 -18.36
N ILE A 155 2.60 -25.75 -17.23
CA ILE A 155 2.41 -24.61 -16.34
C ILE A 155 3.49 -24.67 -15.24
N ASN A 156 4.23 -23.58 -15.11
CA ASN A 156 5.14 -23.42 -13.98
C ASN A 156 4.30 -23.26 -12.72
N SER A 157 4.60 -24.07 -11.71
CA SER A 157 3.87 -24.05 -10.45
C SER A 157 4.83 -23.99 -9.27
N SER A 158 4.54 -23.13 -8.32
CA SER A 158 5.26 -23.04 -7.05
C SER A 158 4.25 -22.98 -5.89
N VAL A 159 4.63 -23.56 -4.75
CA VAL A 159 3.78 -23.56 -3.54
C VAL A 159 4.55 -22.84 -2.44
N ASN A 160 3.93 -21.83 -1.85
CA ASN A 160 4.53 -21.10 -0.73
C ASN A 160 4.29 -21.81 0.62
N ALA A 161 4.94 -21.31 1.68
CA ALA A 161 4.85 -21.88 3.04
C ALA A 161 3.41 -21.87 3.63
N VAL A 162 2.48 -21.09 3.05
CA VAL A 162 1.09 -20.96 3.50
C VAL A 162 0.13 -21.81 2.63
N GLY A 163 0.69 -22.61 1.69
CA GLY A 163 -0.09 -23.49 0.83
C GLY A 163 -0.78 -22.79 -0.35
N VAL A 164 -0.39 -21.56 -0.70
CA VAL A 164 -0.87 -20.90 -1.92
C VAL A 164 -0.02 -21.37 -3.09
N ILE A 165 -0.69 -21.83 -4.14
CA ILE A 165 -0.08 -22.31 -5.39
C ILE A 165 -0.07 -21.12 -6.36
N THR A 166 1.10 -20.76 -6.86
CA THR A 166 1.25 -19.81 -7.97
C THR A 166 1.41 -20.59 -9.26
N LEU A 167 0.55 -20.30 -10.23
CA LEU A 167 0.57 -20.88 -11.57
C LEU A 167 0.98 -19.81 -12.56
N GLU A 168 1.98 -20.10 -13.41
CA GLU A 168 2.49 -19.18 -14.43
C GLU A 168 2.57 -19.86 -15.80
N SER A 169 2.13 -19.19 -16.85
CA SER A 169 2.21 -19.69 -18.21
C SER A 169 2.72 -18.63 -19.19
N GLN A 170 3.72 -18.96 -19.98
CA GLN A 170 4.19 -18.11 -21.08
C GLN A 170 3.25 -18.08 -22.27
N LEU A 171 2.44 -19.11 -22.44
CA LEU A 171 1.51 -19.28 -23.56
C LEU A 171 0.09 -18.76 -23.28
N GLY A 172 -0.14 -18.26 -22.08
CA GLY A 172 -1.47 -17.91 -21.56
C GLY A 172 -2.00 -19.02 -20.65
N LEU A 173 -2.80 -18.63 -19.68
CA LEU A 173 -3.51 -19.53 -18.76
C LEU A 173 -4.91 -18.96 -18.57
N GLU A 174 -5.91 -19.74 -18.95
CA GLU A 174 -7.30 -19.40 -18.71
C GLU A 174 -7.77 -19.92 -17.35
N GLU A 175 -8.57 -19.15 -16.68
CA GLU A 175 -9.14 -19.55 -15.38
C GLU A 175 -9.96 -20.84 -15.48
N SER A 176 -10.61 -21.07 -16.64
CA SER A 176 -11.36 -22.30 -16.96
C SER A 176 -10.52 -23.57 -16.86
N GLU A 177 -9.23 -23.50 -17.18
CA GLU A 177 -8.30 -24.62 -17.09
C GLU A 177 -8.00 -24.98 -15.64
N ILE A 178 -7.86 -23.97 -14.79
CA ILE A 178 -7.64 -24.16 -13.35
C ILE A 178 -8.78 -24.93 -12.71
N TRP A 179 -10.02 -24.59 -13.08
CA TRP A 179 -11.21 -25.30 -12.60
C TRP A 179 -11.26 -26.74 -13.11
N ARG A 180 -10.88 -26.99 -14.37
CA ARG A 180 -10.83 -28.34 -14.94
C ARG A 180 -9.81 -29.22 -14.19
N TRP A 181 -8.61 -28.71 -13.92
CA TRP A 181 -7.59 -29.45 -13.16
C TRP A 181 -8.00 -29.73 -11.72
N ALA A 182 -8.74 -28.83 -11.09
CA ALA A 182 -9.25 -29.05 -9.75
C ALA A 182 -10.24 -30.24 -9.70
N VAL A 183 -11.13 -30.33 -10.70
CA VAL A 183 -12.04 -31.48 -10.84
C VAL A 183 -11.27 -32.78 -11.07
N GLU A 184 -10.27 -32.77 -11.95
CA GLU A 184 -9.46 -33.95 -12.27
C GLU A 184 -8.63 -34.42 -11.08
N ALA A 185 -8.04 -33.46 -10.32
CA ALA A 185 -7.29 -33.74 -9.10
C ALA A 185 -8.19 -34.09 -7.90
N GLN A 186 -9.52 -34.00 -8.04
CA GLN A 186 -10.49 -34.17 -6.95
C GLN A 186 -10.24 -33.24 -5.75
N VAL A 187 -9.81 -32.01 -6.02
CA VAL A 187 -9.58 -30.97 -5.00
C VAL A 187 -10.66 -29.88 -5.07
N GLY A 188 -10.98 -29.30 -3.93
CA GLY A 188 -11.84 -28.11 -3.89
C GLY A 188 -11.01 -26.83 -4.05
N ILE A 189 -11.52 -25.86 -4.81
CA ILE A 189 -10.93 -24.53 -4.92
C ILE A 189 -11.51 -23.63 -3.82
N GLN A 190 -10.64 -23.03 -3.00
CA GLN A 190 -11.02 -22.00 -2.03
C GLN A 190 -10.96 -20.60 -2.63
N SER A 191 -9.95 -20.34 -3.46
CA SER A 191 -9.78 -19.06 -4.14
C SER A 191 -8.93 -19.21 -5.39
N VAL A 192 -9.29 -18.44 -6.44
CA VAL A 192 -8.45 -18.17 -7.62
C VAL A 192 -8.40 -16.66 -7.76
N VAL A 193 -7.21 -16.08 -7.76
CA VAL A 193 -7.00 -14.65 -7.96
C VAL A 193 -5.84 -14.44 -8.92
N PRO A 194 -5.86 -13.42 -9.79
CA PRO A 194 -4.69 -13.04 -10.56
C PRO A 194 -3.49 -12.81 -9.64
N ALA A 195 -2.33 -13.35 -9.98
CA ALA A 195 -1.11 -13.12 -9.23
C ALA A 195 -0.71 -11.65 -9.36
N LYS A 196 -0.06 -11.13 -8.33
CA LYS A 196 0.51 -9.78 -8.34
C LYS A 196 2.01 -9.88 -8.08
N VAL A 197 2.77 -9.07 -8.79
CA VAL A 197 4.20 -8.88 -8.52
C VAL A 197 4.33 -8.01 -7.27
N SER A 198 5.27 -8.30 -6.40
CA SER A 198 5.52 -7.45 -5.24
C SER A 198 6.08 -6.09 -5.68
N MET A 199 5.79 -5.02 -4.94
CA MET A 199 6.37 -3.71 -5.25
C MET A 199 7.88 -3.70 -5.07
N GLU A 200 8.42 -4.56 -4.22
CA GLU A 200 9.85 -4.77 -4.04
C GLU A 200 10.50 -5.31 -5.32
N ASP A 201 9.91 -6.33 -5.95
CA ASP A 201 10.41 -6.90 -7.20
C ASP A 201 10.29 -5.90 -8.36
N VAL A 202 9.18 -5.17 -8.42
CA VAL A 202 8.98 -4.09 -9.40
C VAL A 202 10.07 -3.04 -9.26
N PHE A 203 10.35 -2.57 -8.05
CA PHE A 203 11.37 -1.56 -7.79
C PHE A 203 12.76 -2.04 -8.20
N VAL A 204 13.13 -3.27 -7.83
CA VAL A 204 14.42 -3.88 -8.23
C VAL A 204 14.57 -3.92 -9.75
N GLN A 205 13.52 -4.33 -10.48
CA GLN A 205 13.54 -4.35 -11.95
C GLN A 205 13.73 -2.95 -12.57
N ILE A 206 13.07 -1.93 -12.02
CA ILE A 206 13.19 -0.55 -12.49
C ILE A 206 14.62 -0.03 -12.27
N VAL A 207 15.18 -0.23 -11.08
CA VAL A 207 16.56 0.21 -10.75
C VAL A 207 17.59 -0.49 -11.64
N GLN A 208 17.47 -1.81 -11.84
CA GLN A 208 18.37 -2.57 -12.72
C GLN A 208 18.23 -2.15 -14.18
N GLY A 209 17.01 -1.88 -14.65
CA GLY A 209 16.74 -1.38 -16.00
C GLY A 209 17.35 0.00 -16.24
N SER A 210 17.29 0.90 -15.26
CA SER A 210 17.88 2.24 -15.32
C SER A 210 19.41 2.20 -15.30
N ALA A 211 20.03 1.24 -14.61
CA ALA A 211 21.48 1.07 -14.56
C ALA A 211 22.07 0.50 -15.87
N ASN A 212 21.29 -0.28 -16.63
CA ASN A 212 21.73 -0.89 -17.90
C ASN A 212 21.42 -0.04 -19.15
N GLY A 213 20.77 1.11 -18.98
CA GLY A 213 20.36 2.02 -20.05
C GLY A 213 21.29 3.24 -20.25
N ASN A 214 22.43 3.30 -19.55
CA ASN A 214 23.47 4.34 -19.70
C ASN A 214 24.66 3.80 -20.46
#